data_09a67b3047be1e5f41a3e9848c702e02
#
_entry.id   09a67b3047be1e5f41a3e9848c702e02
#
_cell.length_a   1.000
_cell.length_b   1.000
_cell.length_c   1.000
_cell.angle_alpha   90.00
_cell.angle_beta   90.00
_cell.angle_gamma   90.00
#
_symmetry.space_group_name_H-M   'P 1'
#
loop_
_entity.id
_entity.type
_entity.pdbx_description
1 polymer ?
#
loop_
_entity_poly.entity_id
_entity_poly.type
_entity_poly.pdbx_seq_one_letter_code
_entity_poly.pdbx_strand_id
1 'polypeptide(L)'
;MSMEFFAWPWADGFFGADARKFRYSHLAGALTFIPYGTMVDHFQHIVYEHPELTPAQRHEEWKKLAAIYQPWMRLDGEIPFYGAGEYWQRQMHIYQSPFYYIDYCLAQTVSLQFWAMLQKDRADAWSHYMAYTKQGGSRTFTELLKNAGLTTPFEESCLRGVSEAAKAWLDSYDLTGIL
;
A
#
# COMPACT_ATOMS: atom_id res chain seq x y z
N MET A 1 -7.60 -6.55 2.22
CA MET A 1 -6.21 -6.68 1.69
C MET A 1 -5.75 -8.15 1.53
N SER A 2 -5.34 -8.89 2.60
CA SER A 2 -4.77 -10.25 2.40
C SER A 2 -5.71 -11.24 1.72
N MET A 3 -6.98 -11.31 2.15
CA MET A 3 -7.98 -12.20 1.56
C MET A 3 -8.27 -11.94 0.08
N GLU A 4 -8.07 -10.73 -0.39
CA GLU A 4 -8.22 -10.38 -1.81
C GLU A 4 -7.18 -11.13 -2.67
N PHE A 5 -5.93 -11.24 -2.20
CA PHE A 5 -4.90 -12.04 -2.87
C PHE A 5 -5.20 -13.54 -2.78
N PHE A 6 -5.68 -14.02 -1.64
CA PHE A 6 -6.12 -15.42 -1.51
C PHE A 6 -7.30 -15.74 -2.44
N ALA A 7 -8.12 -14.77 -2.82
CA ALA A 7 -9.25 -14.93 -3.73
C ALA A 7 -8.88 -14.92 -5.23
N TRP A 8 -7.63 -14.58 -5.60
CA TRP A 8 -7.20 -14.51 -7.00
C TRP A 8 -7.50 -15.75 -7.87
N PRO A 9 -7.44 -17.00 -7.37
CA PRO A 9 -7.81 -18.16 -8.17
C PRO A 9 -9.27 -18.15 -8.68
N TRP A 10 -10.15 -17.39 -8.03
CA TRP A 10 -11.55 -17.25 -8.43
C TRP A 10 -11.84 -15.96 -9.21
N ALA A 11 -10.80 -15.15 -9.52
CA ALA A 11 -10.99 -13.88 -10.22
C ALA A 11 -11.71 -14.04 -11.56
N ASP A 12 -11.47 -15.14 -12.26
CA ASP A 12 -12.14 -15.42 -13.55
C ASP A 12 -13.66 -15.56 -13.41
N GLY A 13 -14.14 -16.07 -12.27
CA GLY A 13 -15.57 -16.15 -11.96
C GLY A 13 -16.22 -14.80 -11.68
N PHE A 14 -15.44 -13.83 -11.17
CA PHE A 14 -15.93 -12.48 -10.85
C PHE A 14 -15.76 -11.49 -12.00
N PHE A 15 -14.64 -11.58 -12.71
CA PHE A 15 -14.23 -10.57 -13.69
C PHE A 15 -14.22 -11.11 -15.15
N GLY A 16 -14.45 -12.42 -15.37
CA GLY A 16 -14.43 -12.99 -16.69
C GLY A 16 -13.15 -12.64 -17.48
N ALA A 17 -13.32 -12.06 -18.67
CA ALA A 17 -12.21 -11.65 -19.52
C ALA A 17 -11.28 -10.60 -18.87
N ASP A 18 -11.76 -9.80 -17.93
CA ASP A 18 -10.98 -8.77 -17.24
C ASP A 18 -10.18 -9.31 -16.04
N ALA A 19 -10.24 -10.60 -15.73
CA ALA A 19 -9.54 -11.19 -14.58
C ALA A 19 -8.02 -10.98 -14.65
N ARG A 20 -7.43 -11.01 -15.85
CA ARG A 20 -6.00 -10.73 -16.05
C ARG A 20 -5.69 -9.26 -15.72
N LYS A 21 -6.48 -8.34 -16.23
CA LYS A 21 -6.37 -6.91 -15.95
C LYS A 21 -6.54 -6.61 -14.46
N PHE A 22 -7.52 -7.25 -13.82
CA PHE A 22 -7.75 -7.14 -12.38
C PHE A 22 -6.50 -7.55 -11.57
N ARG A 23 -5.93 -8.74 -11.82
CA ARG A 23 -4.75 -9.21 -11.07
C ARG A 23 -3.57 -8.25 -11.21
N TYR A 24 -3.30 -7.78 -12.41
CA TYR A 24 -2.23 -6.79 -12.66
C TYR A 24 -2.50 -5.48 -11.92
N SER A 25 -3.67 -4.89 -12.11
CA SER A 25 -4.04 -3.60 -11.51
C SER A 25 -4.09 -3.68 -9.98
N HIS A 26 -4.56 -4.82 -9.43
CA HIS A 26 -4.65 -5.03 -8.00
C HIS A 26 -3.25 -5.06 -7.35
N LEU A 27 -2.29 -5.80 -7.94
CA LEU A 27 -0.92 -5.82 -7.40
C LEU A 27 -0.22 -4.47 -7.57
N ALA A 28 -0.33 -3.86 -8.75
CA ALA A 28 0.25 -2.55 -9.01
C ALA A 28 -0.31 -1.49 -8.04
N GLY A 29 -1.63 -1.52 -7.81
CA GLY A 29 -2.29 -0.64 -6.84
C GLY A 29 -1.83 -0.88 -5.40
N ALA A 30 -1.65 -2.15 -5.01
CA ALA A 30 -1.15 -2.51 -3.69
C ALA A 30 0.27 -1.99 -3.42
N LEU A 31 1.14 -2.03 -4.44
CA LEU A 31 2.50 -1.48 -4.35
C LEU A 31 2.50 0.05 -4.27
N THR A 32 1.77 0.71 -5.18
CA THR A 32 1.76 2.18 -5.26
C THR A 32 1.03 2.83 -4.09
N PHE A 33 0.20 2.07 -3.38
CA PHE A 33 -0.45 2.52 -2.15
C PHE A 33 0.54 2.79 -1.01
N ILE A 34 1.59 1.98 -0.86
CA ILE A 34 2.56 2.11 0.24
C ILE A 34 3.24 3.49 0.25
N PRO A 35 3.88 3.94 -0.85
CA PRO A 35 4.47 5.28 -0.87
C PRO A 35 3.43 6.39 -0.69
N TYR A 36 2.22 6.24 -1.23
CA TYR A 36 1.16 7.23 -1.00
C TYR A 36 0.77 7.32 0.49
N GLY A 37 0.52 6.20 1.14
CA GLY A 37 0.11 6.20 2.55
C GLY A 37 1.24 6.69 3.47
N THR A 38 2.50 6.38 3.15
CA THR A 38 3.67 6.91 3.85
C THR A 38 3.80 8.43 3.65
N MET A 39 3.50 8.92 2.44
CA MET A 39 3.45 10.36 2.17
C MET A 39 2.38 11.06 3.01
N VAL A 40 1.20 10.47 3.15
CA VAL A 40 0.12 11.00 4.00
C VAL A 40 0.58 11.10 5.46
N ASP A 41 1.26 10.10 5.96
CA ASP A 41 1.78 10.10 7.34
C ASP A 41 2.87 11.16 7.52
N HIS A 42 3.85 11.22 6.63
CA HIS A 42 4.91 12.24 6.66
C HIS A 42 4.31 13.66 6.60
N PHE A 43 3.32 13.88 5.76
CA PHE A 43 2.62 15.17 5.70
C PHE A 43 1.96 15.54 7.02
N GLN A 44 1.35 14.58 7.71
CA GLN A 44 0.77 14.80 9.03
C GLN A 44 1.84 15.25 10.04
N HIS A 45 3.01 14.60 10.07
CA HIS A 45 4.12 15.05 10.92
C HIS A 45 4.46 16.52 10.67
N ILE A 46 4.65 16.91 9.41
CA ILE A 46 4.97 18.30 9.04
C ILE A 46 3.89 19.27 9.53
N VAL A 47 2.62 19.03 9.23
CA VAL A 47 1.56 20.00 9.54
C VAL A 47 1.18 20.04 11.01
N TYR A 48 1.42 18.98 11.77
CA TYR A 48 1.20 18.96 13.20
C TYR A 48 2.37 19.54 14.01
N GLU A 49 3.60 19.40 13.51
CA GLU A 49 4.79 20.04 14.06
C GLU A 49 4.83 21.55 13.74
N HIS A 50 4.22 21.96 12.62
CA HIS A 50 4.16 23.31 12.11
C HIS A 50 2.72 23.81 11.93
N PRO A 51 1.93 23.97 13.00
CA PRO A 51 0.52 24.37 12.90
C PRO A 51 0.32 25.77 12.32
N GLU A 52 1.34 26.62 12.35
CA GLU A 52 1.37 27.98 11.80
C GLU A 52 1.36 28.02 10.27
N LEU A 53 1.63 26.90 9.57
CA LEU A 53 1.64 26.85 8.12
C LEU A 53 0.27 27.26 7.54
N THR A 54 0.31 28.23 6.64
CA THR A 54 -0.86 28.65 5.86
C THR A 54 -1.31 27.52 4.92
N PRO A 55 -2.57 27.53 4.44
CA PRO A 55 -3.02 26.55 3.45
C PRO A 55 -2.10 26.45 2.22
N ALA A 56 -1.66 27.59 1.68
CA ALA A 56 -0.74 27.61 0.53
C ALA A 56 0.62 26.93 0.85
N GLN A 57 1.16 27.16 2.03
CA GLN A 57 2.40 26.49 2.45
C GLN A 57 2.21 24.98 2.61
N ARG A 58 1.06 24.54 3.12
CA ARG A 58 0.73 23.11 3.19
C ARG A 58 0.60 22.48 1.82
N HIS A 59 0.06 23.20 0.81
CA HIS A 59 0.04 22.72 -0.58
C HIS A 59 1.47 22.52 -1.13
N GLU A 60 2.38 23.46 -0.82
CA GLU A 60 3.78 23.31 -1.24
C GLU A 60 4.48 22.15 -0.56
N GLU A 61 4.27 21.92 0.75
CA GLU A 61 4.81 20.74 1.44
C GLU A 61 4.27 19.44 0.83
N TRP A 62 2.97 19.38 0.52
CA TRP A 62 2.40 18.23 -0.16
C TRP A 62 3.05 17.96 -1.52
N LYS A 63 3.31 18.99 -2.32
CA LYS A 63 4.00 18.85 -3.62
C LYS A 63 5.44 18.34 -3.46
N LYS A 64 6.17 18.85 -2.47
CA LYS A 64 7.53 18.38 -2.16
C LYS A 64 7.53 16.89 -1.81
N LEU A 65 6.62 16.47 -0.97
CA LEU A 65 6.48 15.06 -0.59
C LEU A 65 6.06 14.19 -1.78
N ALA A 66 5.13 14.67 -2.61
CA ALA A 66 4.72 13.94 -3.81
C ALA A 66 5.90 13.72 -4.78
N ALA A 67 6.80 14.68 -4.91
CA ALA A 67 8.02 14.51 -5.72
C ALA A 67 8.96 13.41 -5.18
N ILE A 68 8.93 13.14 -3.88
CA ILE A 68 9.72 12.08 -3.23
C ILE A 68 9.01 10.72 -3.33
N TYR A 69 7.74 10.67 -2.91
CA TYR A 69 7.01 9.42 -2.74
C TYR A 69 6.28 8.94 -4.00
N GLN A 70 5.93 9.86 -4.90
CA GLN A 70 5.20 9.59 -6.14
C GLN A 70 5.85 10.31 -7.33
N PRO A 71 7.14 10.06 -7.63
CA PRO A 71 7.90 10.81 -8.67
C PRO A 71 7.33 10.66 -10.09
N TRP A 72 6.42 9.69 -10.30
CA TRP A 72 5.69 9.51 -11.56
C TRP A 72 4.51 10.48 -11.72
N MET A 73 4.11 11.20 -10.66
CA MET A 73 3.01 12.15 -10.70
C MET A 73 3.50 13.55 -11.02
N ARG A 74 2.77 14.26 -11.88
CA ARG A 74 3.04 15.66 -12.20
C ARG A 74 2.08 16.56 -11.42
N LEU A 75 2.61 17.39 -10.54
CA LEU A 75 1.88 18.42 -9.81
C LEU A 75 2.31 19.79 -10.33
N ASP A 76 1.96 20.08 -11.58
CA ASP A 76 2.37 21.27 -12.34
C ASP A 76 1.29 22.37 -12.41
N GLY A 77 0.14 22.13 -11.77
CA GLY A 77 -0.97 23.08 -11.74
C GLY A 77 -1.96 22.96 -12.90
N GLU A 78 -1.69 22.16 -13.92
CA GLU A 78 -2.59 22.00 -15.07
C GLU A 78 -3.91 21.31 -14.69
N ILE A 79 -3.88 20.38 -13.75
CA ILE A 79 -5.08 19.72 -13.25
C ILE A 79 -5.58 20.48 -12.02
N PRO A 80 -6.76 21.12 -12.09
CA PRO A 80 -7.34 21.83 -10.95
C PRO A 80 -7.39 20.96 -9.70
N PHE A 81 -7.15 21.55 -8.54
CA PHE A 81 -7.11 20.90 -7.25
C PHE A 81 -5.94 19.93 -7.08
N TYR A 82 -5.70 19.04 -8.04
CA TYR A 82 -4.64 18.04 -7.99
C TYR A 82 -3.25 18.66 -8.20
N GLY A 83 -3.09 19.38 -9.30
CA GLY A 83 -1.81 19.97 -9.69
C GLY A 83 -1.37 21.12 -8.79
N ALA A 84 -2.32 21.79 -8.13
CA ALA A 84 -2.04 22.85 -7.15
C ALA A 84 -1.55 22.32 -5.79
N GLY A 85 -1.54 20.99 -5.58
CA GLY A 85 -1.13 20.38 -4.32
C GLY A 85 -2.21 20.36 -3.24
N GLU A 86 -3.46 20.55 -3.62
CA GLU A 86 -4.61 20.63 -2.69
C GLU A 86 -5.17 19.26 -2.30
N TYR A 87 -4.74 18.19 -2.95
CA TYR A 87 -5.33 16.86 -2.85
C TYR A 87 -5.34 16.27 -1.43
N TRP A 88 -4.40 16.64 -0.56
CA TRP A 88 -4.40 16.24 0.84
C TRP A 88 -5.69 16.61 1.59
N GLN A 89 -6.36 17.69 1.16
CA GLN A 89 -7.61 18.16 1.77
C GLN A 89 -8.75 17.14 1.65
N ARG A 90 -8.69 16.27 0.65
CA ARG A 90 -9.64 15.15 0.48
C ARG A 90 -9.42 14.04 1.50
N GLN A 91 -8.23 13.95 2.09
CA GLN A 91 -7.88 12.86 2.98
C GLN A 91 -8.45 13.08 4.39
N MET A 92 -9.66 12.58 4.61
CA MET A 92 -10.41 12.74 5.87
C MET A 92 -9.64 12.32 7.11
N HIS A 93 -8.78 11.30 6.98
CA HIS A 93 -7.96 10.77 8.07
C HIS A 93 -7.04 11.83 8.69
N ILE A 94 -6.52 12.77 7.91
CA ILE A 94 -5.68 13.87 8.39
C ILE A 94 -6.41 14.71 9.45
N TYR A 95 -7.71 14.86 9.33
CA TYR A 95 -8.52 15.68 10.22
C TYR A 95 -9.17 14.91 11.37
N GLN A 96 -9.65 13.69 11.08
CA GLN A 96 -10.50 12.94 11.99
C GLN A 96 -9.74 11.85 12.77
N SER A 97 -8.64 11.34 12.21
CA SER A 97 -7.88 10.24 12.78
C SER A 97 -6.38 10.46 12.54
N PRO A 98 -5.78 11.49 13.17
CA PRO A 98 -4.37 11.81 12.98
C PRO A 98 -3.46 10.60 13.23
N PHE A 99 -2.46 10.42 12.37
CA PHE A 99 -1.45 9.35 12.44
C PHE A 99 -1.98 7.92 12.35
N TYR A 100 -3.26 7.74 11.99
CA TYR A 100 -3.84 6.41 11.77
C TYR A 100 -3.52 5.83 10.38
N TYR A 101 -3.30 6.71 9.39
CA TYR A 101 -3.22 6.26 7.98
C TYR A 101 -2.06 5.31 7.70
N ILE A 102 -0.97 5.41 8.45
CA ILE A 102 0.19 4.52 8.32
C ILE A 102 -0.15 3.04 8.59
N ASP A 103 -1.16 2.77 9.42
CA ASP A 103 -1.60 1.40 9.71
C ASP A 103 -2.03 0.64 8.46
N TYR A 104 -2.60 1.36 7.47
CA TYR A 104 -2.94 0.75 6.19
C TYR A 104 -1.70 0.34 5.39
N CYS A 105 -0.60 1.07 5.48
CA CYS A 105 0.67 0.70 4.84
C CYS A 105 1.28 -0.54 5.49
N LEU A 106 1.23 -0.61 6.82
CA LEU A 106 1.67 -1.79 7.58
C LEU A 106 0.84 -3.02 7.18
N ALA A 107 -0.49 -2.88 7.15
CA ALA A 107 -1.40 -3.95 6.74
C ALA A 107 -1.19 -4.36 5.28
N GLN A 108 -0.93 -3.41 4.37
CA GLN A 108 -0.66 -3.69 2.96
C GLN A 108 0.67 -4.43 2.78
N THR A 109 1.70 -4.05 3.53
CA THR A 109 2.99 -4.75 3.51
C THR A 109 2.87 -6.20 3.98
N VAL A 110 2.08 -6.44 5.04
CA VAL A 110 1.74 -7.80 5.49
C VAL A 110 0.99 -8.57 4.40
N SER A 111 0.03 -7.93 3.76
CA SER A 111 -0.75 -8.51 2.67
C SER A 111 0.14 -8.93 1.48
N LEU A 112 1.13 -8.12 1.14
CA LEU A 112 2.10 -8.42 0.08
C LEU A 112 3.04 -9.57 0.46
N GLN A 113 3.39 -9.74 1.73
CA GLN A 113 4.15 -10.91 2.17
C GLN A 113 3.34 -12.20 1.96
N PHE A 114 2.06 -12.22 2.34
CA PHE A 114 1.18 -13.35 2.04
C PHE A 114 1.03 -13.58 0.54
N TRP A 115 0.91 -12.51 -0.25
CA TRP A 115 0.87 -12.62 -1.70
C TRP A 115 2.15 -13.28 -2.25
N ALA A 116 3.33 -12.89 -1.77
CA ALA A 116 4.60 -13.49 -2.19
C ALA A 116 4.71 -14.97 -1.79
N MET A 117 4.19 -15.34 -0.62
CA MET A 117 4.08 -16.74 -0.21
C MET A 117 3.12 -17.52 -1.12
N LEU A 118 1.97 -16.93 -1.47
CA LEU A 118 0.99 -17.53 -2.37
C LEU A 118 1.56 -17.87 -3.75
N GLN A 119 2.54 -17.11 -4.24
CA GLN A 119 3.22 -17.41 -5.50
C GLN A 119 4.09 -18.67 -5.43
N LYS A 120 4.46 -19.13 -4.23
CA LYS A 120 5.29 -20.29 -3.99
C LYS A 120 4.46 -21.52 -3.63
N ASP A 121 3.69 -21.42 -2.56
CA ASP A 121 2.83 -22.49 -2.05
C ASP A 121 1.59 -21.90 -1.36
N ARG A 122 0.42 -22.20 -1.91
CA ARG A 122 -0.86 -21.71 -1.38
C ARG A 122 -1.20 -22.34 -0.03
N ALA A 123 -0.91 -23.61 0.19
CA ALA A 123 -1.26 -24.29 1.43
C ALA A 123 -0.39 -23.79 2.59
N ASP A 124 0.88 -23.58 2.32
CA ASP A 124 1.82 -22.97 3.26
C ASP A 124 1.41 -21.54 3.61
N ALA A 125 1.18 -20.69 2.59
CA ALA A 125 0.68 -19.33 2.79
C ALA A 125 -0.61 -19.27 3.62
N TRP A 126 -1.53 -20.21 3.39
CA TRP A 126 -2.77 -20.30 4.18
C TRP A 126 -2.50 -20.67 5.64
N SER A 127 -1.57 -21.57 5.90
CA SER A 127 -1.15 -21.95 7.26
C SER A 127 -0.61 -20.72 8.03
N HIS A 128 0.28 -19.96 7.41
CA HIS A 128 0.82 -18.72 7.96
C HIS A 128 -0.27 -17.66 8.20
N TYR A 129 -1.18 -17.49 7.22
CA TYR A 129 -2.32 -16.57 7.37
C TYR A 129 -3.23 -16.97 8.53
N MET A 130 -3.51 -18.26 8.70
CA MET A 130 -4.33 -18.75 9.82
C MET A 130 -3.61 -18.60 11.16
N ALA A 131 -2.29 -18.77 11.22
CA ALA A 131 -1.51 -18.50 12.43
C ALA A 131 -1.58 -17.02 12.82
N TYR A 132 -1.56 -16.11 11.84
CA TYR A 132 -1.72 -14.68 12.04
C TYR A 132 -3.13 -14.33 12.57
N THR A 133 -4.17 -14.75 11.87
CA THR A 133 -5.56 -14.34 12.14
C THR A 133 -6.13 -14.93 13.43
N LYS A 134 -5.78 -16.16 13.78
CA LYS A 134 -6.25 -16.82 15.02
C LYS A 134 -5.78 -16.10 16.30
N GLN A 135 -4.74 -15.31 16.25
CA GLN A 135 -4.19 -14.57 17.37
C GLN A 135 -4.62 -13.09 17.39
N GLY A 136 -5.45 -12.67 16.42
CA GLY A 136 -5.94 -11.29 16.33
C GLY A 136 -6.53 -10.79 17.63
N GLY A 137 -6.11 -9.56 18.06
CA GLY A 137 -6.55 -8.94 19.30
C GLY A 137 -5.91 -9.48 20.58
N SER A 138 -5.07 -10.53 20.52
CA SER A 138 -4.46 -11.14 21.71
C SER A 138 -2.96 -10.86 21.85
N ARG A 139 -2.34 -10.26 20.84
CA ARG A 139 -0.91 -9.98 20.77
C ARG A 139 -0.65 -8.60 20.15
N THR A 140 0.55 -8.08 20.37
CA THR A 140 1.01 -6.88 19.64
C THR A 140 1.23 -7.21 18.16
N PHE A 141 1.22 -6.18 17.30
CA PHE A 141 1.42 -6.35 15.86
C PHE A 141 2.70 -7.12 15.52
N THR A 142 3.82 -6.76 16.15
CA THR A 142 5.11 -7.40 15.90
C THR A 142 5.17 -8.85 16.39
N GLU A 143 4.49 -9.18 17.50
CA GLU A 143 4.35 -10.56 17.96
C GLU A 143 3.49 -11.40 17.00
N LEU A 144 2.39 -10.83 16.48
CA LEU A 144 1.56 -11.50 15.47
C LEU A 144 2.37 -11.86 14.24
N LEU A 145 3.19 -10.93 13.74
CA LEU A 145 4.06 -11.17 12.57
C LEU A 145 5.06 -12.29 12.85
N LYS A 146 5.77 -12.19 13.96
CA LYS A 146 6.76 -13.20 14.37
C LYS A 146 6.14 -14.59 14.49
N ASN A 147 4.99 -14.71 15.13
CA ASN A 147 4.28 -15.97 15.32
C ASN A 147 3.75 -16.56 14.01
N ALA A 148 3.49 -15.71 13.04
CA ALA A 148 3.08 -16.10 11.68
C ALA A 148 4.25 -16.31 10.72
N GLY A 149 5.50 -16.21 11.17
CA GLY A 149 6.67 -16.35 10.32
C GLY A 149 6.85 -15.24 9.29
N LEU A 150 6.33 -14.04 9.59
CA LEU A 150 6.42 -12.85 8.74
C LEU A 150 7.53 -11.91 9.24
N THR A 151 8.12 -11.18 8.32
CA THR A 151 9.08 -10.13 8.62
C THR A 151 8.34 -8.84 9.00
N THR A 152 8.83 -8.12 9.98
CA THR A 152 8.22 -6.85 10.38
C THR A 152 8.43 -5.77 9.31
N PRO A 153 7.41 -4.96 8.96
CA PRO A 153 7.56 -3.82 8.04
C PRO A 153 8.54 -2.73 8.51
N PHE A 154 8.95 -2.78 9.78
CA PHE A 154 9.97 -1.88 10.34
C PHE A 154 11.42 -2.28 9.98
N GLU A 155 11.61 -3.42 9.31
CA GLU A 155 12.88 -3.84 8.76
C GLU A 155 12.93 -3.57 7.26
N GLU A 156 14.00 -2.95 6.77
CA GLU A 156 14.21 -2.65 5.34
C GLU A 156 14.11 -3.91 4.47
N SER A 157 14.58 -5.04 4.98
CA SER A 157 14.53 -6.35 4.32
C SER A 157 13.11 -6.76 3.93
N CYS A 158 12.12 -6.39 4.73
CA CYS A 158 10.70 -6.68 4.46
C CYS A 158 10.21 -5.94 3.20
N LEU A 159 10.37 -4.62 3.16
CA LEU A 159 9.93 -3.81 2.03
C LEU A 159 10.70 -4.16 0.76
N ARG A 160 12.01 -4.39 0.86
CA ARG A 160 12.84 -4.84 -0.25
C ARG A 160 12.35 -6.16 -0.81
N GLY A 161 12.14 -7.17 0.03
CA GLY A 161 11.70 -8.49 -0.40
C GLY A 161 10.33 -8.49 -1.08
N VAL A 162 9.35 -7.76 -0.54
CA VAL A 162 8.02 -7.67 -1.18
C VAL A 162 8.06 -6.88 -2.49
N SER A 163 8.86 -5.80 -2.56
CA SER A 163 8.97 -5.01 -3.78
C SER A 163 9.68 -5.75 -4.90
N GLU A 164 10.75 -6.48 -4.61
CA GLU A 164 11.48 -7.31 -5.58
C GLU A 164 10.58 -8.43 -6.12
N ALA A 165 9.86 -9.14 -5.24
CA ALA A 165 8.94 -10.19 -5.65
C ALA A 165 7.82 -9.65 -6.54
N ALA A 166 7.22 -8.52 -6.15
CA ALA A 166 6.13 -7.93 -6.91
C ALA A 166 6.62 -7.33 -8.24
N LYS A 167 7.79 -6.69 -8.25
CA LYS A 167 8.41 -6.19 -9.49
C LYS A 167 8.67 -7.32 -10.47
N ALA A 168 9.28 -8.42 -10.01
CA ALA A 168 9.56 -9.57 -10.86
C ALA A 168 8.28 -10.16 -11.48
N TRP A 169 7.19 -10.23 -10.72
CA TRP A 169 5.91 -10.70 -11.21
C TRP A 169 5.30 -9.74 -12.24
N LEU A 170 5.29 -8.43 -11.96
CA LEU A 170 4.75 -7.41 -12.87
C LEU A 170 5.55 -7.32 -14.17
N ASP A 171 6.87 -7.38 -14.10
CA ASP A 171 7.76 -7.35 -15.28
C ASP A 171 7.55 -8.59 -16.19
N SER A 172 7.21 -9.74 -15.60
CA SER A 172 6.93 -10.97 -16.34
C SER A 172 5.50 -11.06 -16.88
N TYR A 173 4.62 -10.12 -16.51
CA TYR A 173 3.21 -10.21 -16.85
C TYR A 173 2.96 -9.82 -18.31
N ASP A 174 2.25 -10.69 -19.00
CA ASP A 174 1.84 -10.39 -20.39
C ASP A 174 0.72 -9.35 -20.42
N LEU A 175 1.04 -8.16 -20.95
CA LEU A 175 0.12 -7.02 -21.05
C LEU A 175 -0.69 -7.03 -22.36
N THR A 176 -0.54 -8.04 -23.22
CA THR A 176 -1.27 -8.12 -24.49
C THR A 176 -2.78 -8.13 -24.23
N GLY A 177 -3.47 -7.13 -24.78
CA GLY A 177 -4.93 -7.00 -24.69
C GLY A 177 -5.48 -6.54 -23.32
N ILE A 178 -4.62 -6.05 -22.40
CA ILE A 178 -5.07 -5.49 -21.11
C ILE A 178 -4.76 -4.00 -20.92
N LEU A 179 -4.05 -3.39 -21.87
CA LEU A 179 -3.81 -1.94 -21.98
C LEU A 179 -4.63 -1.35 -23.12
#